data_378992352da3ebc82c964193b7e3f9dc
#
_entry.id   378992352da3ebc82c964193b7e3f9dc
#
_cell.length_a   1.000
_cell.length_b   1.000
_cell.length_c   1.000
_cell.angle_alpha   90.00
_cell.angle_beta   90.00
_cell.angle_gamma   90.00
#
_symmetry.space_group_name_H-M   'P 1'
#
loop_
_entity.id
_entity.type
_entity.pdbx_description
1 polymer ?
#
loop_
_entity_poly.entity_id
_entity_poly.type
_entity_poly.pdbx_seq_one_letter_code
_entity_poly.pdbx_strand_id
1 'polypeptide(L)'
;MSTHRNGHHRVPERRKHARFALVGNLIEPITLRYAAPKPKKGQKKVATTDALTQPAILTNLSAGGMQLITFLAPPHAKQLDMVLNLPGFDHMPVTARVIRVHEKGETFVVGIQFMRIQKRHQKRINEMAVDNLDCDTRLSLSLPESCVRDCRFHYLCHKTQKAPHWTH
;
A
#
# COMPACT_ATOMS: atom_id res chain seq x y z
N MET A 1 -38.03 -31.88 13.98
CA MET A 1 -37.16 -31.54 12.84
C MET A 1 -37.00 -30.05 12.81
N SER A 2 -35.94 -29.54 13.43
CA SER A 2 -35.63 -28.08 13.49
C SER A 2 -34.57 -27.75 12.48
N THR A 3 -34.90 -26.96 11.46
CA THR A 3 -33.97 -26.48 10.45
C THR A 3 -33.34 -25.21 10.97
N HIS A 4 -32.07 -25.28 11.44
CA HIS A 4 -31.25 -24.13 11.71
C HIS A 4 -30.85 -23.45 10.38
N ARG A 5 -31.48 -22.33 10.07
CA ARG A 5 -31.03 -21.42 9.02
C ARG A 5 -29.85 -20.60 9.58
N ASN A 6 -28.62 -20.98 9.23
CA ASN A 6 -27.43 -20.14 9.42
C ASN A 6 -27.52 -18.97 8.45
N GLY A 7 -28.07 -17.86 8.91
CA GLY A 7 -28.03 -16.61 8.21
C GLY A 7 -26.59 -16.01 8.30
N HIS A 8 -25.78 -16.21 7.27
CA HIS A 8 -24.55 -15.46 7.13
C HIS A 8 -24.89 -13.97 6.93
N HIS A 9 -24.91 -13.21 8.01
CA HIS A 9 -24.91 -11.76 7.94
C HIS A 9 -23.62 -11.29 7.28
N ARG A 10 -23.63 -11.08 5.97
CA ARG A 10 -22.57 -10.35 5.27
C ARG A 10 -22.58 -8.92 5.80
N VAL A 11 -21.61 -8.59 6.65
CA VAL A 11 -21.36 -7.20 7.05
C VAL A 11 -21.07 -6.43 5.77
N PRO A 12 -21.83 -5.38 5.44
CA PRO A 12 -21.62 -4.62 4.21
C PRO A 12 -20.21 -4.02 4.21
N GLU A 13 -19.50 -4.19 3.08
CA GLU A 13 -18.17 -3.63 2.90
C GLU A 13 -18.24 -2.09 2.96
N ARG A 14 -17.73 -1.52 4.06
CA ARG A 14 -17.74 -0.07 4.31
C ARG A 14 -16.60 0.66 3.63
N ARG A 15 -15.68 -0.08 2.99
CA ARG A 15 -14.47 0.51 2.41
C ARG A 15 -14.74 1.04 1.02
N LYS A 16 -14.36 2.29 0.80
CA LYS A 16 -14.49 2.95 -0.52
C LYS A 16 -13.51 2.37 -1.57
N HIS A 17 -12.40 1.80 -1.14
CA HIS A 17 -11.35 1.28 -2.01
C HIS A 17 -10.96 -0.13 -1.60
N ALA A 18 -10.86 -1.01 -2.58
CA ALA A 18 -10.33 -2.36 -2.40
C ALA A 18 -8.88 -2.31 -1.92
N ARG A 19 -8.51 -3.27 -1.09
CA ARG A 19 -7.15 -3.42 -0.56
C ARG A 19 -6.59 -4.75 -1.04
N PHE A 20 -5.31 -4.76 -1.32
CA PHE A 20 -4.59 -5.99 -1.56
C PHE A 20 -3.39 -6.09 -0.62
N ALA A 21 -3.14 -7.30 -0.14
CA ALA A 21 -2.01 -7.62 0.72
C ALA A 21 -0.77 -7.83 -0.16
N LEU A 22 0.35 -7.33 0.34
CA LEU A 22 1.67 -7.51 -0.27
C LEU A 22 2.55 -8.39 0.62
N VAL A 23 1.92 -9.02 1.62
CA VAL A 23 2.62 -9.86 2.59
C VAL A 23 3.00 -11.17 1.94
N GLY A 24 4.24 -11.48 2.01
CA GLY A 24 4.81 -12.76 1.63
C GLY A 24 6.15 -12.65 0.93
N ASN A 25 6.40 -11.64 0.12
CA ASN A 25 7.61 -11.64 -0.70
C ASN A 25 8.17 -10.27 -1.09
N LEU A 26 7.68 -9.16 -0.59
CA LEU A 26 8.39 -7.89 -0.72
C LEU A 26 9.55 -7.88 0.28
N ILE A 27 10.64 -8.53 -0.12
CA ILE A 27 11.89 -8.57 0.64
C ILE A 27 12.61 -7.21 0.56
N GLU A 28 12.32 -6.43 -0.47
CA GLU A 28 12.91 -5.11 -0.62
C GLU A 28 12.12 -4.05 0.15
N PRO A 29 12.73 -3.41 1.15
CA PRO A 29 12.09 -2.30 1.83
C PRO A 29 11.89 -1.13 0.86
N ILE A 30 10.70 -0.55 0.87
CA ILE A 30 10.46 0.69 0.17
C ILE A 30 11.13 1.84 0.91
N THR A 31 11.55 2.85 0.18
CA THR A 31 12.10 4.07 0.77
C THR A 31 11.02 5.13 0.90
N LEU A 32 10.71 5.49 2.14
CA LEU A 32 9.86 6.64 2.44
C LEU A 32 10.72 7.89 2.54
N ARG A 33 10.38 8.93 1.79
CA ARG A 33 10.99 10.26 1.94
C ARG A 33 9.92 11.19 2.49
N TYR A 34 10.17 11.74 3.66
CA TYR A 34 9.31 12.74 4.27
C TYR A 34 9.85 14.13 3.94
N ALA A 35 8.98 15.00 3.44
CA ALA A 35 9.34 16.40 3.30
C ALA A 35 9.60 17.01 4.68
N ALA A 36 10.68 17.78 4.81
CA ALA A 36 10.94 18.50 6.05
C ALA A 36 9.75 19.42 6.40
N PRO A 37 9.36 19.53 7.69
CA PRO A 37 8.29 20.40 8.11
C PRO A 37 8.60 21.84 7.67
N LYS A 38 7.64 22.50 7.03
CA LYS A 38 7.80 23.90 6.62
C LYS A 38 8.12 24.76 7.83
N PRO A 39 9.18 25.59 7.81
CA PRO A 39 9.53 26.47 8.91
C PRO A 39 8.34 27.38 9.22
N LYS A 40 8.01 27.51 10.50
CA LYS A 40 7.00 28.48 10.95
C LYS A 40 7.48 29.90 10.60
N LYS A 41 6.56 30.77 10.17
CA LYS A 41 6.81 32.20 9.92
C LYS A 41 7.61 32.78 11.11
N GLY A 42 8.84 33.26 10.85
CA GLY A 42 9.71 33.86 11.88
C GLY A 42 10.91 33.04 12.34
N GLN A 43 11.04 31.76 11.99
CA GLN A 43 12.25 30.99 12.25
C GLN A 43 13.27 31.16 11.13
N LYS A 44 14.51 31.53 11.47
CA LYS A 44 15.65 31.52 10.54
C LYS A 44 15.74 30.13 9.91
N LYS A 45 15.82 30.09 8.58
CA LYS A 45 16.09 28.88 7.81
C LYS A 45 17.40 28.26 8.29
N VAL A 46 17.32 27.31 9.22
CA VAL A 46 18.42 26.37 9.40
C VAL A 46 18.33 25.46 8.20
N ALA A 47 19.38 25.46 7.39
CA ALA A 47 19.48 24.69 6.16
C ALA A 47 19.66 23.18 6.46
N THR A 48 18.67 22.55 7.04
CA THR A 48 18.57 21.10 7.14
C THR A 48 17.43 20.65 6.26
N THR A 49 17.68 20.74 4.96
CA THR A 49 16.78 20.25 3.90
C THR A 49 16.99 18.74 3.65
N ASP A 50 17.47 18.00 4.65
CA ASP A 50 17.55 16.56 4.51
C ASP A 50 16.16 15.96 4.72
N ALA A 51 15.54 15.61 3.59
CA ALA A 51 14.33 14.80 3.62
C ALA A 51 14.65 13.55 4.43
N LEU A 52 13.97 13.35 5.56
CA LEU A 52 14.10 12.15 6.37
C LEU A 52 13.75 10.95 5.48
N THR A 53 14.73 10.10 5.28
CA THR A 53 14.58 8.87 4.50
C THR A 53 14.52 7.71 5.47
N GLN A 54 13.47 6.89 5.36
CA GLN A 54 13.26 5.76 6.22
C GLN A 54 12.89 4.52 5.40
N PRO A 55 13.56 3.38 5.61
CA PRO A 55 13.14 2.12 5.02
C PRO A 55 11.83 1.64 5.68
N ALA A 56 10.93 1.09 4.88
CA ALA A 56 9.68 0.51 5.35
C ALA A 56 9.26 -0.68 4.50
N ILE A 57 8.56 -1.61 5.10
CA ILE A 57 8.00 -2.77 4.40
C ILE A 57 6.52 -2.47 4.14
N LEU A 58 6.14 -2.44 2.87
CA LEU A 58 4.74 -2.27 2.48
C LEU A 58 4.00 -3.59 2.63
N THR A 59 3.02 -3.64 3.54
CA THR A 59 2.25 -4.87 3.80
C THR A 59 0.88 -4.86 3.16
N ASN A 60 0.32 -3.67 2.89
CA ASN A 60 -1.01 -3.54 2.31
C ASN A 60 -1.13 -2.22 1.56
N LEU A 61 -1.81 -2.23 0.41
CA LEU A 61 -2.00 -1.04 -0.42
C LEU A 61 -3.45 -0.95 -0.89
N SER A 62 -3.93 0.28 -0.99
CA SER A 62 -5.20 0.63 -1.63
C SER A 62 -5.12 2.06 -2.18
N ALA A 63 -6.03 2.44 -3.04
CA ALA A 63 -6.11 3.81 -3.55
C ALA A 63 -6.43 4.87 -2.48
N GLY A 64 -6.84 4.46 -1.28
CA GLY A 64 -7.10 5.36 -0.14
C GLY A 64 -6.01 5.38 0.91
N GLY A 65 -4.99 4.51 0.82
CA GLY A 65 -3.92 4.44 1.81
C GLY A 65 -3.17 3.13 1.81
N MET A 66 -2.27 2.99 2.78
CA MET A 66 -1.38 1.84 2.88
C MET A 66 -1.13 1.44 4.34
N GLN A 67 -0.59 0.25 4.53
CA GLN A 67 -0.06 -0.22 5.80
C GLN A 67 1.42 -0.57 5.62
N LEU A 68 2.21 -0.13 6.56
CA LEU A 68 3.66 -0.31 6.56
C LEU A 68 4.12 -0.97 7.85
N ILE A 69 5.25 -1.66 7.77
CA ILE A 69 6.08 -1.97 8.93
C ILE A 69 7.32 -1.08 8.84
N THR A 70 7.62 -0.35 9.90
CA THR A 70 8.79 0.52 10.01
C THR A 70 9.62 0.15 11.22
N PHE A 71 10.93 0.40 11.18
CA PHE A 71 11.85 0.14 12.28
C PHE A 71 12.02 1.35 13.20
N LEU A 72 11.62 2.52 12.72
CA LEU A 72 11.60 3.76 13.49
C LEU A 72 10.15 4.23 13.64
N ALA A 73 9.86 4.86 14.76
CA ALA A 73 8.56 5.48 14.97
C ALA A 73 8.25 6.49 13.85
N PRO A 74 7.04 6.50 13.30
CA PRO A 74 6.67 7.47 12.28
C PRO A 74 6.68 8.88 12.87
N PRO A 75 6.99 9.92 12.08
CA PRO A 75 6.98 11.29 12.58
C PRO A 75 5.58 11.69 13.06
N HIS A 76 5.53 12.37 14.22
CA HIS A 76 4.31 12.93 14.79
C HIS A 76 3.87 14.18 14.01
N ALA A 77 3.32 13.99 12.81
CA ALA A 77 2.83 15.08 11.99
C ALA A 77 1.37 14.85 11.59
N LYS A 78 0.57 15.91 11.63
CA LYS A 78 -0.84 15.87 11.16
C LYS A 78 -0.93 15.54 9.68
N GLN A 79 0.08 15.91 8.91
CA GLN A 79 0.20 15.71 7.48
C GLN A 79 1.64 15.42 7.13
N LEU A 80 1.84 14.44 6.26
CA LEU A 80 3.12 14.03 5.73
C LEU A 80 3.08 14.16 4.21
N ASP A 81 4.01 14.91 3.65
CA ASP A 81 4.27 14.90 2.22
C ASP A 81 5.38 13.88 1.97
N MET A 82 5.11 12.87 1.15
CA MET A 82 6.04 11.77 0.90
C MET A 82 6.07 11.40 -0.57
N VAL A 83 7.15 10.79 -0.98
CA VAL A 83 7.28 10.17 -2.30
C VAL A 83 7.43 8.67 -2.10
N LEU A 84 6.56 7.90 -2.74
CA LEU A 84 6.62 6.45 -2.73
C LEU A 84 7.28 5.96 -4.01
N ASN A 85 8.31 5.14 -3.85
CA ASN A 85 8.93 4.41 -4.94
C ASN A 85 8.47 2.95 -4.83
N LEU A 86 7.55 2.56 -5.69
CA LEU A 86 7.03 1.20 -5.75
C LEU A 86 7.31 0.61 -7.14
N PRO A 87 7.56 -0.69 -7.26
CA PRO A 87 7.65 -1.34 -8.55
C PRO A 87 6.41 -1.04 -9.41
N GLY A 88 6.63 -0.59 -10.64
CA GLY A 88 5.56 -0.17 -11.55
C GLY A 88 5.00 1.24 -11.29
N PHE A 89 5.54 1.99 -10.35
CA PHE A 89 5.21 3.41 -10.14
C PHE A 89 6.49 4.25 -10.11
N ASP A 90 6.59 5.21 -11.01
CA ASP A 90 7.66 6.19 -10.98
C ASP A 90 7.28 7.33 -10.05
N HIS A 91 8.05 7.50 -8.99
CA HIS A 91 7.95 8.63 -8.06
C HIS A 91 6.52 9.10 -7.78
N MET A 92 5.80 8.35 -6.95
CA MET A 92 4.42 8.67 -6.61
C MET A 92 4.36 9.67 -5.44
N PRO A 93 4.17 10.98 -5.69
CA PRO A 93 4.00 11.95 -4.63
C PRO A 93 2.63 11.81 -3.99
N VAL A 94 2.58 11.75 -2.67
CA VAL A 94 1.35 11.67 -1.90
C VAL A 94 1.41 12.60 -0.70
N THR A 95 0.30 13.24 -0.40
CA THR A 95 0.07 13.86 0.89
C THR A 95 -0.75 12.90 1.73
N ALA A 96 -0.29 12.57 2.91
CA ALA A 96 -0.85 11.53 3.73
C ALA A 96 -0.94 11.93 5.20
N ARG A 97 -1.63 11.14 6.00
CA ARG A 97 -1.62 11.22 7.47
C ARG A 97 -1.49 9.84 8.08
N VAL A 98 -0.82 9.75 9.20
CA VAL A 98 -0.81 8.56 10.03
C VAL A 98 -2.15 8.47 10.75
N ILE A 99 -2.85 7.34 10.60
CA ILE A 99 -4.15 7.11 11.24
C ILE A 99 -4.07 6.10 12.39
N ARG A 100 -3.02 5.29 12.39
CA ARG A 100 -2.82 4.25 13.38
C ARG A 100 -1.34 3.89 13.47
N VAL A 101 -0.85 3.71 14.68
CA VAL A 101 0.47 3.15 14.99
C VAL A 101 0.29 2.05 16.01
N HIS A 102 0.85 0.91 15.73
CA HIS A 102 0.93 -0.22 16.64
C HIS A 102 2.39 -0.60 16.81
N GLU A 103 2.89 -0.52 18.00
CA GLU A 103 4.21 -1.04 18.35
C GLU A 103 4.13 -2.56 18.51
N LYS A 104 5.07 -3.27 17.89
CA LYS A 104 5.19 -4.72 17.95
C LYS A 104 6.67 -5.11 18.05
N GLY A 105 7.16 -5.30 19.27
CA GLY A 105 8.59 -5.51 19.51
C GLY A 105 9.39 -4.28 19.07
N GLU A 106 10.41 -4.49 18.25
CA GLU A 106 11.28 -3.44 17.72
C GLU A 106 10.73 -2.78 16.42
N THR A 107 9.49 -3.03 16.08
CA THR A 107 8.88 -2.53 14.84
C THR A 107 7.55 -1.83 15.10
N PHE A 108 7.15 -0.99 14.15
CA PHE A 108 5.89 -0.27 14.18
C PHE A 108 5.03 -0.66 12.98
N VAL A 109 3.81 -1.10 13.22
CA VAL A 109 2.79 -1.28 12.18
C VAL A 109 2.04 0.03 12.02
N VAL A 110 2.22 0.69 10.89
CA VAL A 110 1.74 2.05 10.64
C VAL A 110 0.67 2.03 9.58
N GLY A 111 -0.54 2.49 9.94
CA GLY A 111 -1.62 2.74 8.99
C GLY A 111 -1.57 4.18 8.50
N ILE A 112 -1.51 4.35 7.18
CA ILE A 112 -1.41 5.64 6.50
C ILE A 112 -2.61 5.83 5.59
N GLN A 113 -3.25 6.99 5.70
CA GLN A 113 -4.33 7.41 4.81
C GLN A 113 -3.81 8.45 3.82
N PHE A 114 -4.08 8.26 2.53
CA PHE A 114 -3.81 9.26 1.51
C PHE A 114 -4.85 10.38 1.58
N MET A 115 -4.37 11.61 1.77
CA MET A 115 -5.18 12.83 1.75
C MET A 115 -5.25 13.41 0.34
N ARG A 116 -4.12 13.34 -0.37
CA ARG A 116 -4.00 13.74 -1.78
C ARG A 116 -3.12 12.73 -2.50
N ILE A 117 -3.62 12.24 -3.61
CA ILE A 117 -2.94 11.36 -4.56
C ILE A 117 -3.38 11.74 -5.96
N GLN A 118 -2.50 11.71 -6.93
CA GLN A 118 -2.84 11.99 -8.32
C GLN A 118 -3.84 10.95 -8.84
N LYS A 119 -4.85 11.39 -9.60
CA LYS A 119 -5.90 10.51 -10.14
C LYS A 119 -5.36 9.32 -10.95
N ARG A 120 -4.27 9.53 -11.70
CA ARG A 120 -3.60 8.45 -12.47
C ARG A 120 -3.09 7.33 -11.56
N HIS A 121 -2.44 7.67 -10.44
CA HIS A 121 -1.94 6.67 -9.49
C HIS A 121 -3.09 5.99 -8.75
N GLN A 122 -4.11 6.76 -8.35
CA GLN A 122 -5.31 6.21 -7.73
C GLN A 122 -6.02 5.19 -8.64
N LYS A 123 -6.18 5.53 -9.93
CA LYS A 123 -6.75 4.65 -10.94
C LYS A 123 -5.91 3.37 -11.07
N ARG A 124 -4.59 3.51 -11.22
CA ARG A 124 -3.68 2.37 -11.37
C ARG A 124 -3.72 1.43 -10.17
N ILE A 125 -3.71 1.96 -8.93
CA ILE A 125 -3.83 1.13 -7.72
C ILE A 125 -5.16 0.37 -7.68
N ASN A 126 -6.27 1.00 -8.07
CA ASN A 126 -7.57 0.33 -8.14
C ASN A 126 -7.55 -0.78 -9.20
N GLU A 127 -6.98 -0.55 -10.36
CA GLU A 127 -6.85 -1.55 -11.43
C GLU A 127 -5.99 -2.74 -10.97
N MET A 128 -4.88 -2.48 -10.27
CA MET A 128 -4.06 -3.53 -9.66
C MET A 128 -4.83 -4.35 -8.62
N ALA A 129 -5.69 -3.69 -7.83
CA ALA A 129 -6.52 -4.37 -6.84
C ALA A 129 -7.54 -5.31 -7.51
N VAL A 130 -8.13 -4.90 -8.63
CA VAL A 130 -9.04 -5.73 -9.43
C VAL A 130 -8.30 -6.95 -9.99
N ASP A 131 -7.16 -6.73 -10.63
CA ASP A 131 -6.37 -7.81 -11.21
C ASP A 131 -5.87 -8.81 -10.15
N ASN A 132 -5.51 -8.31 -8.95
CA ASN A 132 -5.12 -9.16 -7.84
C ASN A 132 -6.29 -10.05 -7.38
N LEU A 133 -7.48 -9.47 -7.20
CA LEU A 133 -8.68 -10.20 -6.80
C LEU A 133 -9.09 -11.23 -7.86
N ASP A 134 -9.05 -10.87 -9.13
CA ASP A 134 -9.37 -11.77 -10.24
C ASP A 134 -8.38 -12.96 -10.30
N CYS A 135 -7.08 -12.68 -10.12
CA CYS A 135 -6.07 -13.72 -10.02
C CYS A 135 -6.33 -14.66 -8.83
N ASP A 136 -6.65 -14.12 -7.63
CA ASP A 136 -6.97 -14.94 -6.46
C ASP A 136 -8.21 -15.81 -6.69
N THR A 137 -9.20 -15.28 -7.40
CA THR A 137 -10.40 -16.03 -7.79
C THR A 137 -10.05 -17.19 -8.73
N ARG A 138 -9.23 -16.93 -9.76
CA ARG A 138 -8.79 -17.98 -10.69
C ARG A 138 -7.99 -19.08 -9.99
N LEU A 139 -7.09 -18.69 -9.08
CA LEU A 139 -6.32 -19.64 -8.28
C LEU A 139 -7.22 -20.49 -7.39
N SER A 140 -8.19 -19.89 -6.74
CA SER A 140 -9.14 -20.60 -5.86
C SER A 140 -10.02 -21.61 -6.63
N LEU A 141 -10.28 -21.33 -7.90
CA LEU A 141 -11.01 -22.22 -8.80
C LEU A 141 -10.11 -23.22 -9.53
N SER A 142 -8.80 -23.24 -9.23
CA SER A 142 -7.80 -24.11 -9.87
C SER A 142 -7.79 -23.98 -11.41
N LEU A 143 -8.04 -22.79 -11.94
CA LEU A 143 -8.03 -22.56 -13.38
C LEU A 143 -6.60 -22.66 -13.94
N PRO A 144 -6.40 -23.31 -15.11
CA PRO A 144 -5.07 -23.61 -15.65
C PRO A 144 -4.25 -22.36 -15.98
N GLU A 145 -4.88 -21.26 -16.39
CA GLU A 145 -4.22 -20.01 -16.76
C GLU A 145 -4.56 -18.89 -15.75
N SER A 146 -4.01 -19.02 -14.54
CA SER A 146 -4.25 -18.01 -13.51
C SER A 146 -3.51 -16.69 -13.79
N CYS A 147 -2.30 -16.77 -14.38
CA CYS A 147 -1.48 -15.62 -14.71
C CYS A 147 -1.78 -15.12 -16.12
N VAL A 148 -2.26 -13.88 -16.25
CA VAL A 148 -2.57 -13.26 -17.54
C VAL A 148 -1.53 -12.21 -17.91
N ARG A 149 -1.30 -12.04 -19.22
CA ARG A 149 -0.26 -11.15 -19.77
C ARG A 149 -0.48 -9.69 -19.39
N ASP A 150 -1.74 -9.23 -19.36
CA ASP A 150 -2.10 -7.83 -19.12
C ASP A 150 -2.31 -7.50 -17.64
N CYS A 151 -1.84 -8.35 -16.74
CA CYS A 151 -1.99 -8.17 -15.30
C CYS A 151 -1.21 -6.95 -14.80
N ARG A 152 -1.92 -5.91 -14.37
CA ARG A 152 -1.32 -4.67 -13.82
C ARG A 152 -0.69 -4.88 -12.45
N PHE A 153 -1.13 -5.91 -11.72
CA PHE A 153 -0.52 -6.30 -10.45
C PHE A 153 0.83 -7.00 -10.62
N HIS A 154 1.23 -7.34 -11.84
CA HIS A 154 2.43 -8.13 -12.15
C HIS A 154 3.70 -7.60 -11.47
N TYR A 155 3.91 -6.29 -11.43
CA TYR A 155 5.10 -5.66 -10.81
C TYR A 155 5.23 -5.92 -9.29
N LEU A 156 4.11 -6.10 -8.60
CA LEU A 156 4.04 -6.38 -7.17
C LEU A 156 3.71 -7.84 -6.88
N CYS A 157 3.62 -8.67 -7.91
CA CYS A 157 3.23 -10.07 -7.78
C CYS A 157 4.45 -10.96 -7.51
N HIS A 158 4.33 -11.81 -6.51
CA HIS A 158 5.33 -12.81 -6.16
C HIS A 158 4.72 -14.23 -6.10
N LYS A 159 3.56 -14.42 -6.72
CA LYS A 159 2.90 -15.73 -6.76
C LYS A 159 3.70 -16.70 -7.61
N THR A 160 3.68 -17.99 -7.24
CA THR A 160 4.41 -19.05 -7.95
C THR A 160 3.98 -19.20 -9.42
N GLN A 161 2.75 -18.85 -9.73
CA GLN A 161 2.18 -18.88 -11.07
C GLN A 161 2.57 -17.68 -11.95
N LYS A 162 3.33 -16.73 -11.41
CA LYS A 162 3.80 -15.57 -12.18
C LYS A 162 4.67 -16.05 -13.35
N ALA A 163 4.32 -15.61 -14.55
CA ALA A 163 5.14 -15.86 -15.73
C ALA A 163 6.30 -14.85 -15.79
N PRO A 164 7.57 -15.27 -15.60
CA PRO A 164 8.69 -14.35 -15.46
C PRO A 164 9.07 -13.62 -16.77
N HIS A 165 8.67 -14.16 -17.92
CA HIS A 165 8.97 -13.62 -19.24
C HIS A 165 7.95 -12.59 -19.75
N TRP A 166 6.92 -12.31 -18.96
CA TRP A 166 5.94 -11.29 -19.31
C TRP A 166 6.42 -9.94 -18.77
N THR A 167 7.22 -9.27 -19.59
CA THR A 167 7.62 -7.89 -19.35
C THR A 167 6.59 -6.96 -20.01
N HIS A 168 6.15 -5.96 -19.25
CA HIS A 168 5.29 -4.88 -19.76
C HIS A 168 6.14 -3.72 -20.24
#